data_e243b8b08677e0ca9ed3ba670bb458d7
#
_entry.id   e243b8b08677e0ca9ed3ba670bb458d7
#
_cell.length_a   1.000
_cell.length_b   1.000
_cell.length_c   1.000
_cell.angle_alpha   90.00
_cell.angle_beta   90.00
_cell.angle_gamma   90.00
#
_symmetry.space_group_name_H-M   'P 1'
#
loop_
_entity.id
_entity.type
_entity.pdbx_description
1 polymer ?
#
loop_
_entity_poly.entity_id
_entity_poly.type
_entity_poly.pdbx_seq_one_letter_code
_entity_poly.pdbx_strand_id
1 'polypeptide(L)'
;MAIAELRGQISPEWAVVNGHHLERQVKLKNFGQAMALANRIAEIAERQGHHPDLLVSWGRLTVTLFTHAIDGLHQNDFIMAARIDALLRPSVP
;
A
#
# COMPACT_ATOMS: atom_id res chain seq x y z
N MET A 1 -7.42 16.91 7.66
CA MET A 1 -6.39 15.87 7.79
C MET A 1 -5.03 16.43 7.42
N ALA A 2 -4.03 16.22 8.26
CA ALA A 2 -2.69 16.74 8.02
C ALA A 2 -1.87 15.71 7.20
N ILE A 3 -1.97 15.79 5.88
CA ILE A 3 -1.31 14.84 4.97
C ILE A 3 0.21 14.80 5.19
N ALA A 4 0.84 15.97 5.35
CA ALA A 4 2.29 16.03 5.54
C ALA A 4 2.73 15.28 6.80
N GLU A 5 1.98 15.38 7.88
CA GLU A 5 2.26 14.68 9.13
C GLU A 5 2.06 13.18 8.98
N LEU A 6 0.95 12.76 8.39
CA LEU A 6 0.66 11.35 8.14
C LEU A 6 1.69 10.75 7.16
N ARG A 7 2.10 11.52 6.17
CA ARG A 7 3.11 11.12 5.19
C ARG A 7 4.43 10.72 5.86
N GLY A 8 4.80 11.40 6.95
CA GLY A 8 6.02 11.10 7.70
C GLY A 8 5.96 9.79 8.49
N GLN A 9 4.78 9.20 8.63
CA GLN A 9 4.58 7.97 9.41
C GLN A 9 4.65 6.69 8.57
N ILE A 10 4.77 6.82 7.26
CA ILE A 10 4.86 5.69 6.33
C ILE A 10 6.18 5.72 5.59
N SER A 11 6.52 4.61 4.93
CA SER A 11 7.76 4.49 4.16
C SER A 11 7.88 5.62 3.12
N PRO A 12 9.09 6.17 2.90
CA PRO A 12 9.32 7.15 1.83
C PRO A 12 9.13 6.56 0.42
N GLU A 13 9.01 5.23 0.31
CA GLU A 13 8.72 4.56 -0.96
C GLU A 13 7.30 4.85 -1.47
N TRP A 14 6.39 5.29 -0.61
CA TRP A 14 5.07 5.72 -1.02
C TRP A 14 5.13 7.08 -1.69
N ALA A 15 4.54 7.21 -2.87
CA ALA A 15 4.33 8.50 -3.52
C ALA A 15 2.91 8.99 -3.21
N VAL A 16 2.77 10.30 -2.95
CA VAL A 16 1.47 10.95 -2.90
C VAL A 16 1.24 11.54 -4.30
N VAL A 17 0.29 10.95 -5.04
CA VAL A 17 0.05 11.33 -6.42
C VAL A 17 -1.12 12.30 -6.50
N ASN A 18 -0.82 13.54 -6.95
CA ASN A 18 -1.81 14.62 -7.12
C ASN A 18 -2.63 14.92 -5.85
N GLY A 19 -2.09 14.62 -4.68
CA GLY A 19 -2.84 14.76 -3.42
C GLY A 19 -4.05 13.84 -3.32
N HIS A 20 -4.21 12.90 -4.26
CA HIS A 20 -5.40 12.08 -4.41
C HIS A 20 -5.23 10.66 -3.88
N HIS A 21 -4.08 10.05 -4.13
CA HIS A 21 -3.85 8.67 -3.73
C HIS A 21 -2.39 8.42 -3.36
N LEU A 22 -2.16 7.32 -2.64
CA LEU A 22 -0.84 6.79 -2.37
C LEU A 22 -0.53 5.71 -3.38
N GLU A 23 0.72 5.66 -3.86
CA GLU A 23 1.18 4.61 -4.76
C GLU A 23 2.54 4.10 -4.31
N ARG A 24 2.69 2.79 -4.26
CA ARG A 24 3.97 2.15 -4.00
C ARG A 24 4.19 1.01 -4.98
N GLN A 25 5.38 0.95 -5.58
CA GLN A 25 5.80 -0.15 -6.43
C GLN A 25 6.80 -1.01 -5.68
N VAL A 26 6.55 -2.31 -5.65
CA VAL A 26 7.42 -3.29 -5.00
C VAL A 26 7.99 -4.21 -6.06
N LYS A 27 9.33 -4.32 -6.11
CA LYS A 27 10.00 -5.23 -7.03
C LYS A 27 10.10 -6.61 -6.39
N LEU A 28 9.77 -7.62 -7.15
CA LEU A 28 9.85 -9.02 -6.77
C LEU A 28 10.66 -9.79 -7.82
N LYS A 29 11.03 -11.03 -7.51
CA LYS A 29 11.84 -11.84 -8.42
C LYS A 29 11.07 -12.36 -9.63
N ASN A 30 9.76 -12.57 -9.48
CA ASN A 30 8.94 -13.17 -10.53
C ASN A 30 7.46 -12.92 -10.25
N PHE A 31 6.62 -13.41 -11.17
CA PHE A 31 5.17 -13.23 -11.06
C PHE A 31 4.58 -13.94 -9.84
N GLY A 32 5.06 -15.15 -9.53
CA GLY A 32 4.57 -15.91 -8.38
C GLY A 32 4.79 -15.17 -7.06
N GLN A 33 5.95 -14.54 -6.89
CA GLN A 33 6.21 -13.74 -5.70
C GLN A 33 5.34 -12.48 -5.65
N ALA A 34 5.07 -11.86 -6.80
CA ALA A 34 4.18 -10.70 -6.86
C ALA A 34 2.75 -11.11 -6.45
N MET A 35 2.27 -12.25 -6.93
CA MET A 35 0.96 -12.79 -6.53
C MET A 35 0.92 -13.14 -5.05
N ALA A 36 1.97 -13.75 -4.51
CA ALA A 36 2.03 -14.11 -3.10
C ALA A 36 1.92 -12.85 -2.22
N LEU A 37 2.63 -11.79 -2.57
CA LEU A 37 2.54 -10.53 -1.84
C LEU A 37 1.14 -9.92 -1.95
N ALA A 38 0.57 -9.92 -3.15
CA ALA A 38 -0.80 -9.42 -3.37
C ALA A 38 -1.80 -10.15 -2.48
N ASN A 39 -1.69 -11.47 -2.36
CA ASN A 39 -2.57 -12.26 -1.50
C ASN A 39 -2.41 -11.90 -0.02
N ARG A 40 -1.20 -11.65 0.44
CA ARG A 40 -0.96 -11.22 1.83
C ARG A 40 -1.54 -9.85 2.11
N ILE A 41 -1.42 -8.92 1.15
CA ILE A 41 -2.05 -7.60 1.26
C ILE A 41 -3.57 -7.74 1.26
N ALA A 42 -4.13 -8.63 0.44
CA ALA A 42 -5.55 -8.89 0.41
C ALA A 42 -6.09 -9.34 1.77
N GLU A 43 -5.36 -10.18 2.50
CA GLU A 43 -5.76 -10.60 3.84
C GLU A 43 -5.86 -9.41 4.80
N ILE A 44 -4.88 -8.50 4.73
CA ILE A 44 -4.90 -7.27 5.54
C ILE A 44 -6.10 -6.40 5.15
N ALA A 45 -6.32 -6.22 3.85
CA ALA A 45 -7.41 -5.40 3.31
C ALA A 45 -8.77 -5.91 3.78
N GLU A 46 -8.97 -7.23 3.77
CA GLU A 46 -10.22 -7.83 4.24
C GLU A 46 -10.44 -7.62 5.73
N ARG A 47 -9.39 -7.72 6.54
CA ARG A 47 -9.49 -7.47 7.99
C ARG A 47 -9.76 -6.00 8.30
N GLN A 48 -9.19 -5.08 7.51
CA GLN A 48 -9.33 -3.64 7.74
C GLN A 48 -10.59 -3.07 7.12
N GLY A 49 -11.24 -3.81 6.22
CA GLY A 49 -12.37 -3.28 5.47
C GLY A 49 -11.99 -2.11 4.56
N HIS A 50 -10.74 -2.06 4.10
CA HIS A 50 -10.23 -0.99 3.24
C HIS A 50 -9.34 -1.62 2.16
N HIS A 51 -9.77 -1.51 0.90
CA HIS A 51 -9.22 -2.30 -0.20
C HIS A 51 -8.38 -1.45 -1.14
N PRO A 52 -7.08 -1.77 -1.31
CA PRO A 52 -6.25 -1.12 -2.31
C PRO A 52 -6.55 -1.63 -3.71
N ASP A 53 -6.14 -0.86 -4.71
CA ASP A 53 -6.01 -1.38 -6.06
C ASP A 53 -4.64 -2.04 -6.18
N LEU A 54 -4.60 -3.26 -6.72
CA LEU A 54 -3.36 -4.02 -6.86
C LEU A 54 -3.14 -4.34 -8.34
N LEU A 55 -2.02 -3.92 -8.88
CA LEU A 55 -1.61 -4.29 -10.22
C LEU A 55 -0.44 -5.27 -10.12
N VAL A 56 -0.73 -6.52 -10.44
CA VAL A 56 0.27 -7.59 -10.40
C VAL A 56 0.91 -7.72 -11.78
N SER A 57 2.21 -7.51 -11.83
CA SER A 57 3.00 -7.64 -13.05
C SER A 57 4.11 -8.66 -12.81
N TRP A 58 4.73 -9.13 -13.89
CA TRP A 58 5.90 -9.96 -13.72
C TRP A 58 6.98 -9.18 -12.97
N GLY A 59 7.36 -9.66 -11.79
CA GLY A 59 8.42 -9.03 -11.00
C GLY A 59 8.07 -7.71 -10.34
N ARG A 60 6.79 -7.32 -10.31
CA ARG A 60 6.39 -6.05 -9.70
C ARG A 60 4.95 -6.10 -9.20
N LEU A 61 4.72 -5.48 -8.05
CA LEU A 61 3.37 -5.21 -7.55
C LEU A 61 3.24 -3.70 -7.35
N THR A 62 2.22 -3.11 -7.95
CA THR A 62 1.86 -1.70 -7.73
C THR A 62 0.65 -1.65 -6.81
N VAL A 63 0.79 -0.93 -5.70
CA VAL A 63 -0.28 -0.77 -4.71
C VAL A 63 -0.76 0.67 -4.75
N THR A 64 -2.05 0.86 -4.94
CA THR A 64 -2.68 2.19 -4.95
C THR A 64 -3.73 2.26 -3.85
N LEU A 65 -3.65 3.28 -3.01
CA LEU A 65 -4.56 3.48 -1.90
C LEU A 65 -5.26 4.83 -1.99
N PHE A 66 -6.57 4.83 -1.99
CA PHE A 66 -7.39 6.02 -1.76
C PHE A 66 -8.76 5.58 -1.25
N THR A 67 -9.50 6.53 -0.69
CA THR A 67 -10.82 6.27 -0.15
C THR A 67 -11.86 6.62 -1.19
N HIS A 68 -12.51 5.60 -1.77
CA HIS A 68 -13.44 5.75 -2.89
C HIS A 68 -14.61 6.66 -2.55
N ALA A 69 -15.14 6.58 -1.33
CA ALA A 69 -16.30 7.35 -0.91
C ALA A 69 -16.09 8.86 -1.01
N ILE A 70 -14.84 9.33 -0.87
CA ILE A 70 -14.51 10.76 -0.94
C ILE A 70 -13.65 11.10 -2.16
N ASP A 71 -13.34 10.10 -2.99
CA ASP A 71 -12.46 10.23 -4.14
C ASP A 71 -11.16 10.95 -3.77
N GLY A 72 -10.50 10.47 -2.73
CA GLY A 72 -9.30 11.10 -2.21
C GLY A 72 -8.72 10.40 -1.01
N LEU A 73 -7.73 11.04 -0.39
CA LEU A 73 -7.02 10.49 0.75
C LEU A 73 -7.76 10.73 2.06
N HIS A 74 -7.74 9.72 2.91
CA HIS A 74 -8.23 9.74 4.27
C HIS A 74 -7.18 9.09 5.17
N GLN A 75 -7.28 9.30 6.47
CA GLN A 75 -6.37 8.70 7.45
C GLN A 75 -6.28 7.18 7.28
N ASN A 76 -7.37 6.52 6.90
CA ASN A 76 -7.39 5.06 6.69
C ASN A 76 -6.41 4.59 5.61
N ASP A 77 -6.12 5.42 4.61
CA ASP A 77 -5.15 5.08 3.57
C ASP A 77 -3.74 5.00 4.15
N PHE A 78 -3.40 5.93 5.05
CA PHE A 78 -2.10 5.93 5.72
C PHE A 78 -1.97 4.79 6.72
N ILE A 79 -3.05 4.44 7.41
CA ILE A 79 -3.07 3.28 8.31
C ILE A 79 -2.82 2.01 7.51
N MET A 80 -3.48 1.85 6.39
CA MET A 80 -3.30 0.70 5.51
C MET A 80 -1.88 0.65 4.95
N ALA A 81 -1.34 1.79 4.51
CA ALA A 81 0.03 1.90 4.03
C ALA A 81 1.03 1.47 5.10
N ALA A 82 0.83 1.89 6.36
CA ALA A 82 1.69 1.49 7.47
C ALA A 82 1.65 -0.02 7.71
N ARG A 83 0.49 -0.65 7.58
CA ARG A 83 0.35 -2.10 7.75
C ARG A 83 1.03 -2.86 6.60
N ILE A 84 0.94 -2.35 5.39
CA ILE A 84 1.67 -2.91 4.25
C ILE A 84 3.18 -2.77 4.45
N ASP A 85 3.63 -1.61 4.95
CA ASP A 85 5.04 -1.38 5.26
C ASP A 85 5.55 -2.40 6.28
N ALA A 86 4.76 -2.70 7.30
CA ALA A 86 5.13 -3.69 8.32
C ALA A 86 5.30 -5.09 7.69
N LEU A 87 4.46 -5.43 6.71
CA LEU A 87 4.55 -6.68 5.97
C LEU A 87 5.84 -6.76 5.15
N LEU A 88 6.31 -5.62 4.64
CA LEU A 88 7.46 -5.56 3.75
C LEU A 88 8.80 -5.40 4.48
N ARG A 89 8.78 -5.18 5.81
CA ARG A 89 10.02 -5.06 6.57
C ARG A 89 10.79 -6.37 6.56
N PRO A 90 12.13 -6.33 6.44
CA PRO A 90 12.93 -7.53 6.59
C PRO A 90 12.72 -8.13 7.98
N SER A 91 12.71 -9.45 8.04
CA SER A 91 12.69 -10.15 9.33
C SER A 91 13.96 -9.82 10.11
N VAL A 92 13.81 -9.46 11.38
CA VAL A 92 14.94 -9.23 12.28
C VAL A 92 15.19 -10.52 13.01
N PRO A 93 16.41 -11.08 12.91
CA PRO A 93 16.74 -12.33 13.61
C PRO A 93 16.70 -12.14 15.12
#